data_a6c56ff7c56211a4a507e1abcd6c6012
#
_entry.id   a6c56ff7c56211a4a507e1abcd6c6012
#
_cell.length_a   1.000
_cell.length_b   1.000
_cell.length_c   1.000
_cell.angle_alpha   90.00
_cell.angle_beta   90.00
_cell.angle_gamma   90.00
#
_symmetry.space_group_name_H-M   'P 1'
#
loop_
_entity.id
_entity.type
_entity.pdbx_description
1 polymer ?
#
loop_
_entity_poly.entity_id
_entity_poly.type
_entity_poly.pdbx_seq_one_letter_code
_entity_poly.pdbx_strand_id
1 'polypeptide(L)'
;NITTWYGKTAESRIQDPADPMRIFSWLICQTHDDKGNVLVYGYKQEDSSHVAIGQAHERNHTDQSRSAQRYLKRIRYGNHAPYFPELKPGTSWPEPPGSNSVDASQHWLFETVFDYDEPHYQQQNPDAEGQIFATASAQVPQQAKWPARNDPFSSYRAGFEVRTYRLCQRVLMFHHFPGEANVGKDCLVRSTDFTY
;
A
#
# COMPACT_ATOMS: atom_id res chain seq x y z
N ASN A 1 13.49 21.54 8.27
CA ASN A 1 12.04 21.49 8.49
C ASN A 1 11.45 20.25 7.83
N ILE A 2 10.41 19.65 8.45
CA ILE A 2 9.69 18.50 7.89
C ILE A 2 8.22 18.90 7.78
N THR A 3 7.62 18.65 6.62
CA THR A 3 6.19 18.84 6.36
C THR A 3 5.54 17.48 6.12
N THR A 4 4.43 17.20 6.79
CA THR A 4 3.67 15.97 6.62
C THR A 4 2.23 16.28 6.22
N TRP A 5 1.74 15.58 5.20
CA TRP A 5 0.39 15.69 4.69
C TRP A 5 -0.43 14.46 5.04
N TYR A 6 -1.68 14.70 5.41
CA TYR A 6 -2.66 13.68 5.75
C TYR A 6 -3.90 13.86 4.88
N GLY A 7 -4.46 12.76 4.38
CA GLY A 7 -5.73 12.76 3.68
C GLY A 7 -5.81 13.66 2.45
N LYS A 8 -4.71 13.84 1.73
CA LYS A 8 -4.64 14.69 0.54
C LYS A 8 -5.56 14.21 -0.58
N THR A 9 -5.68 12.89 -0.72
CA THR A 9 -6.52 12.22 -1.74
C THR A 9 -7.57 11.32 -1.08
N ALA A 10 -8.57 10.89 -1.84
CA ALA A 10 -9.60 9.97 -1.36
C ALA A 10 -9.02 8.63 -0.91
N GLU A 11 -7.94 8.17 -1.55
CA GLU A 11 -7.25 6.91 -1.19
C GLU A 11 -6.60 6.99 0.19
N SER A 12 -6.25 8.19 0.65
CA SER A 12 -5.65 8.42 1.97
C SER A 12 -6.66 8.85 3.05
N ARG A 13 -7.95 8.53 2.85
CA ARG A 13 -9.02 8.83 3.81
C ARG A 13 -9.84 7.60 4.13
N ILE A 14 -10.18 7.41 5.40
CA ILE A 14 -11.28 6.53 5.80
C ILE A 14 -12.51 7.43 5.92
N GLN A 15 -13.42 7.30 4.99
CA GLN A 15 -14.62 8.12 4.86
C GLN A 15 -15.84 7.25 4.66
N ASP A 16 -17.01 7.81 4.98
CA ASP A 16 -18.28 7.14 4.74
C ASP A 16 -18.48 6.90 3.23
N PRO A 17 -18.66 5.65 2.79
CA PRO A 17 -18.89 5.38 1.38
C PRO A 17 -20.19 5.96 0.82
N ALA A 18 -21.18 6.26 1.69
CA ALA A 18 -22.43 6.89 1.31
C ALA A 18 -22.35 8.41 1.29
N ASP A 19 -21.43 9.01 2.05
CA ASP A 19 -21.23 10.46 2.13
C ASP A 19 -19.73 10.79 2.28
N PRO A 20 -19.01 11.07 1.17
CA PRO A 20 -17.59 11.37 1.19
C PRO A 20 -17.17 12.59 2.01
N MET A 21 -18.12 13.43 2.42
CA MET A 21 -17.85 14.56 3.31
C MET A 21 -17.67 14.13 4.77
N ARG A 22 -18.14 12.94 5.14
CA ARG A 22 -17.98 12.36 6.47
C ARG A 22 -16.68 11.59 6.56
N ILE A 23 -15.60 12.28 6.90
CA ILE A 23 -14.25 11.70 7.01
C ILE A 23 -13.98 11.36 8.47
N PHE A 24 -13.68 10.09 8.72
CA PHE A 24 -13.28 9.60 10.05
C PHE A 24 -11.79 9.71 10.29
N SER A 25 -10.99 9.44 9.28
CA SER A 25 -9.52 9.44 9.44
C SER A 25 -8.83 9.97 8.19
N TRP A 26 -7.89 10.88 8.41
CA TRP A 26 -6.93 11.36 7.40
C TRP A 26 -5.63 10.57 7.62
N LEU A 27 -5.30 9.70 6.68
CA LEU A 27 -4.10 8.89 6.73
C LEU A 27 -2.91 9.68 6.20
N ILE A 28 -1.73 9.39 6.72
CA ILE A 28 -0.49 9.99 6.21
C ILE A 28 -0.32 9.63 4.73
N CYS A 29 -0.07 10.59 3.88
CA CYS A 29 0.09 10.34 2.44
C CYS A 29 1.42 10.84 1.87
N GLN A 30 2.04 11.81 2.53
CA GLN A 30 3.31 12.35 2.08
C GLN A 30 4.06 13.01 3.24
N THR A 31 5.38 12.86 3.27
CA THR A 31 6.27 13.63 4.14
C THR A 31 7.45 14.12 3.32
N HIS A 32 7.82 15.39 3.45
CA HIS A 32 8.99 15.93 2.77
C HIS A 32 9.76 16.90 3.66
N ASP A 33 11.04 17.09 3.36
CA ASP A 33 11.91 18.03 4.05
C ASP A 33 12.34 19.21 3.16
N ASP A 34 13.10 20.13 3.74
CA ASP A 34 13.65 21.30 3.07
C ASP A 34 14.91 20.99 2.24
N LYS A 35 15.34 19.76 2.16
CA LYS A 35 16.45 19.27 1.33
C LYS A 35 15.97 18.60 0.05
N GLY A 36 14.66 18.48 -0.13
CA GLY A 36 14.05 17.86 -1.29
C GLY A 36 13.83 16.36 -1.14
N ASN A 37 14.05 15.78 0.05
CA ASN A 37 13.69 14.38 0.30
C ASN A 37 12.17 14.27 0.49
N VAL A 38 11.58 13.19 -0.03
CA VAL A 38 10.15 12.94 0.11
C VAL A 38 9.88 11.45 0.35
N LEU A 39 8.87 11.18 1.19
CA LEU A 39 8.26 9.87 1.37
C LEU A 39 6.81 9.93 0.88
N VAL A 40 6.36 8.89 0.19
CA VAL A 40 4.99 8.75 -0.30
C VAL A 40 4.38 7.46 0.23
N TYR A 41 3.14 7.54 0.71
CA TYR A 41 2.39 6.42 1.28
C TYR A 41 1.23 6.07 0.37
N GLY A 42 1.21 4.86 -0.15
CA GLY A 42 0.17 4.34 -1.03
C GLY A 42 -0.76 3.40 -0.28
N TYR A 43 -2.06 3.59 -0.47
CA TYR A 43 -3.11 2.77 0.14
C TYR A 43 -3.92 2.04 -0.93
N LYS A 44 -4.47 0.89 -0.55
CA LYS A 44 -5.50 0.19 -1.31
C LYS A 44 -6.83 0.28 -0.57
N GLN A 45 -7.87 0.64 -1.28
CA GLN A 45 -9.25 0.57 -0.81
C GLN A 45 -9.73 -0.89 -0.77
N GLU A 46 -10.60 -1.23 0.17
CA GLU A 46 -11.31 -2.51 0.17
C GLU A 46 -12.15 -2.67 -1.11
N ASP A 47 -12.01 -3.83 -1.75
CA ASP A 47 -12.63 -4.14 -3.05
C ASP A 47 -13.56 -5.37 -3.01
N SER A 48 -13.87 -5.88 -1.83
CA SER A 48 -14.70 -7.08 -1.58
C SER A 48 -14.20 -8.37 -2.24
N SER A 49 -13.00 -8.40 -2.80
CA SER A 49 -12.46 -9.60 -3.44
C SER A 49 -12.36 -10.75 -2.43
N HIS A 50 -12.77 -11.95 -2.83
CA HIS A 50 -12.75 -13.17 -2.02
C HIS A 50 -13.53 -13.09 -0.69
N VAL A 51 -14.39 -12.08 -0.51
CA VAL A 51 -15.30 -12.04 0.63
C VAL A 51 -16.38 -13.08 0.44
N ALA A 52 -16.65 -13.87 1.48
CA ALA A 52 -17.66 -14.93 1.46
C ALA A 52 -19.08 -14.34 1.63
N ILE A 53 -19.56 -13.62 0.61
CA ILE A 53 -20.82 -12.85 0.63
C ILE A 53 -22.08 -13.69 0.96
N GLY A 54 -22.02 -15.01 0.82
CA GLY A 54 -23.10 -15.93 1.19
C GLY A 54 -23.21 -16.18 2.69
N GLN A 55 -22.27 -15.73 3.50
CA GLN A 55 -22.30 -15.89 4.95
C GLN A 55 -23.36 -14.99 5.58
N ALA A 56 -23.99 -15.45 6.67
CA ALA A 56 -25.08 -14.74 7.32
C ALA A 56 -24.69 -13.31 7.77
N HIS A 57 -23.46 -13.14 8.24
CA HIS A 57 -22.94 -11.84 8.70
C HIS A 57 -22.60 -10.88 7.55
N GLU A 58 -22.64 -11.33 6.28
CA GLU A 58 -22.39 -10.50 5.10
C GLU A 58 -23.69 -10.08 4.36
N ARG A 59 -24.84 -10.62 4.74
CA ARG A 59 -26.10 -10.42 4.00
C ARG A 59 -26.55 -8.96 3.86
N ASN A 60 -26.22 -8.13 4.84
CA ASN A 60 -26.63 -6.71 4.85
C ASN A 60 -25.51 -5.78 4.32
N HIS A 61 -24.41 -6.32 3.84
CA HIS A 61 -23.32 -5.54 3.30
C HIS A 61 -23.40 -5.50 1.76
N THR A 62 -23.10 -4.32 1.22
CA THR A 62 -22.88 -4.11 -0.22
C THR A 62 -21.41 -3.84 -0.48
N ASP A 63 -20.96 -3.92 -1.72
CA ASP A 63 -19.58 -3.55 -2.08
C ASP A 63 -19.29 -2.10 -1.68
N GLN A 64 -20.27 -1.21 -1.81
CA GLN A 64 -20.15 0.16 -1.34
C GLN A 64 -19.94 0.23 0.18
N SER A 65 -20.77 -0.43 0.98
CA SER A 65 -20.65 -0.36 2.45
C SER A 65 -19.34 -0.96 2.96
N ARG A 66 -18.78 -1.97 2.26
CA ARG A 66 -17.49 -2.57 2.60
C ARG A 66 -16.31 -1.66 2.28
N SER A 67 -16.46 -0.73 1.35
CA SER A 67 -15.34 0.03 0.75
C SER A 67 -14.75 1.15 1.62
N ALA A 68 -15.18 1.31 2.87
CA ALA A 68 -14.70 2.35 3.78
C ALA A 68 -13.21 2.17 4.15
N GLN A 69 -12.77 0.92 4.33
CA GLN A 69 -11.43 0.61 4.84
C GLN A 69 -10.32 0.92 3.83
N ARG A 70 -9.17 1.35 4.37
CA ARG A 70 -7.93 1.58 3.63
C ARG A 70 -6.81 0.76 4.24
N TYR A 71 -6.02 0.13 3.38
CA TYR A 71 -4.88 -0.68 3.78
C TYR A 71 -3.60 -0.06 3.25
N LEU A 72 -2.62 0.16 4.12
CA LEU A 72 -1.31 0.64 3.70
C LEU A 72 -0.67 -0.43 2.81
N LYS A 73 -0.41 -0.07 1.55
CA LYS A 73 0.13 -1.01 0.56
C LYS A 73 1.63 -0.81 0.35
N ARG A 74 2.09 0.44 0.32
CA ARG A 74 3.50 0.73 0.07
C ARG A 74 3.95 2.06 0.63
N ILE A 75 5.23 2.14 0.91
CA ILE A 75 5.93 3.38 1.25
C ILE A 75 7.13 3.49 0.32
N ARG A 76 7.26 4.61 -0.38
CA ARG A 76 8.39 4.91 -1.28
C ARG A 76 9.20 6.06 -0.72
N TYR A 77 10.52 5.95 -0.82
CA TYR A 77 11.45 6.96 -0.32
C TYR A 77 12.80 6.89 -1.05
N GLY A 78 13.67 7.90 -0.81
CA GLY A 78 14.91 8.03 -1.56
C GLY A 78 14.63 8.43 -3.02
N ASN A 79 13.96 9.54 -3.23
CA ASN A 79 13.61 10.05 -4.56
C ASN A 79 14.87 10.47 -5.34
N HIS A 80 14.93 10.13 -6.64
CA HIS A 80 16.05 10.48 -7.52
C HIS A 80 16.10 11.98 -7.82
N ALA A 81 14.93 12.60 -8.01
CA ALA A 81 14.81 14.04 -8.25
C ALA A 81 14.37 14.75 -6.97
N PRO A 82 15.07 15.82 -6.54
CA PRO A 82 14.64 16.60 -5.38
C PRO A 82 13.21 17.14 -5.55
N TYR A 83 12.43 17.08 -4.49
CA TYR A 83 11.03 17.52 -4.48
C TYR A 83 10.91 18.83 -3.68
N PHE A 84 10.67 19.93 -4.40
CA PHE A 84 10.44 21.25 -3.83
C PHE A 84 9.08 21.78 -4.33
N PRO A 85 7.97 21.45 -3.63
CA PRO A 85 6.66 21.87 -4.06
C PRO A 85 6.48 23.37 -3.93
N GLU A 86 6.06 24.05 -5.01
CA GLU A 86 5.62 25.42 -4.93
C GLU A 86 4.21 25.50 -4.33
N LEU A 87 4.11 26.19 -3.20
CA LEU A 87 2.87 26.35 -2.47
C LEU A 87 2.14 27.60 -2.97
N LYS A 88 1.33 27.43 -4.00
CA LYS A 88 0.49 28.55 -4.53
C LYS A 88 -0.91 28.44 -3.89
N PRO A 89 -1.40 29.53 -3.25
CA PRO A 89 -2.77 29.55 -2.73
C PRO A 89 -3.79 29.23 -3.83
N GLY A 90 -4.75 28.35 -3.53
CA GLY A 90 -5.82 27.98 -4.46
C GLY A 90 -5.46 26.96 -5.54
N THR A 91 -4.24 26.42 -5.55
CA THR A 91 -3.84 25.33 -6.44
C THR A 91 -3.74 24.00 -5.68
N SER A 92 -3.95 22.89 -6.40
CA SER A 92 -3.63 21.58 -5.85
C SER A 92 -2.11 21.45 -5.70
N TRP A 93 -1.68 20.79 -4.62
CA TRP A 93 -0.27 20.50 -4.39
C TRP A 93 0.26 19.57 -5.48
N PRO A 94 1.42 19.86 -6.06
CA PRO A 94 2.03 18.95 -7.02
C PRO A 94 2.33 17.59 -6.35
N GLU A 95 2.13 16.51 -7.09
CA GLU A 95 2.55 15.19 -6.62
C GLU A 95 4.06 15.02 -6.85
N PRO A 96 4.77 14.33 -5.93
CA PRO A 96 6.16 13.96 -6.17
C PRO A 96 6.28 13.11 -7.44
N PRO A 97 7.36 13.27 -8.24
CA PRO A 97 7.58 12.45 -9.42
C PRO A 97 7.51 10.95 -9.10
N GLY A 98 6.77 10.19 -9.90
CA GLY A 98 6.65 8.75 -9.74
C GLY A 98 5.80 8.26 -8.57
N SER A 99 5.04 9.14 -7.88
CA SER A 99 4.15 8.75 -6.77
C SER A 99 3.18 7.64 -7.18
N ASN A 100 2.62 7.72 -8.39
CA ASN A 100 1.66 6.78 -8.95
C ASN A 100 2.28 5.85 -9.99
N SER A 101 3.61 5.83 -10.14
CA SER A 101 4.27 4.93 -11.10
C SER A 101 4.10 3.48 -10.70
N VAL A 102 3.77 2.62 -11.68
CA VAL A 102 3.79 1.17 -11.49
C VAL A 102 5.22 0.71 -11.24
N ASP A 103 6.17 1.23 -12.01
CA ASP A 103 7.60 0.96 -11.85
C ASP A 103 8.25 2.04 -10.98
N ALA A 104 8.56 1.69 -9.75
CA ALA A 104 9.22 2.58 -8.80
C ALA A 104 10.67 2.88 -9.17
N SER A 105 11.38 1.97 -9.82
CA SER A 105 12.83 2.01 -10.03
C SER A 105 13.34 3.23 -10.79
N GLN A 106 12.49 3.90 -11.56
CA GLN A 106 12.83 5.12 -12.30
C GLN A 106 12.84 6.39 -11.45
N HIS A 107 12.22 6.33 -10.25
CA HIS A 107 11.99 7.51 -9.43
C HIS A 107 12.43 7.36 -7.98
N TRP A 108 12.54 6.12 -7.48
CA TRP A 108 12.75 5.79 -6.08
C TRP A 108 13.87 4.79 -5.90
N LEU A 109 14.69 5.00 -4.89
CA LEU A 109 15.76 4.07 -4.51
C LEU A 109 15.23 2.94 -3.62
N PHE A 110 14.17 3.20 -2.85
CA PHE A 110 13.68 2.30 -1.82
C PHE A 110 12.16 2.21 -1.82
N GLU A 111 11.66 1.01 -1.61
CA GLU A 111 10.23 0.75 -1.45
C GLU A 111 9.99 -0.27 -0.34
N THR A 112 9.05 0.02 0.54
CA THR A 112 8.51 -0.95 1.49
C THR A 112 7.13 -1.37 1.02
N VAL A 113 6.90 -2.66 0.86
CA VAL A 113 5.64 -3.25 0.41
C VAL A 113 5.01 -4.02 1.56
N PHE A 114 3.74 -3.73 1.85
CA PHE A 114 2.90 -4.50 2.75
C PHE A 114 2.16 -5.56 1.92
N ASP A 115 2.51 -6.80 2.14
CA ASP A 115 2.00 -7.94 1.39
C ASP A 115 0.80 -8.55 2.13
N TYR A 116 -0.34 -8.61 1.43
CA TYR A 116 -1.59 -9.19 1.89
C TYR A 116 -1.88 -10.52 1.20
N ASP A 117 -0.83 -11.34 1.03
CA ASP A 117 -0.85 -12.62 0.32
C ASP A 117 -0.99 -12.48 -1.20
N GLU A 118 -0.27 -11.50 -1.75
CA GLU A 118 -0.07 -11.32 -3.19
C GLU A 118 1.23 -12.02 -3.63
N PRO A 119 1.42 -12.26 -4.93
CA PRO A 119 2.62 -12.96 -5.42
C PRO A 119 3.88 -12.06 -5.46
N HIS A 120 4.10 -11.24 -4.40
CA HIS A 120 5.33 -10.48 -4.23
C HIS A 120 6.52 -11.35 -3.87
N TYR A 121 6.27 -12.46 -3.19
CA TYR A 121 7.28 -13.40 -2.74
C TYR A 121 6.84 -14.81 -3.07
N GLN A 122 7.63 -15.52 -3.86
CA GLN A 122 7.33 -16.88 -4.27
C GLN A 122 8.52 -17.77 -3.94
N GLN A 123 8.27 -18.73 -3.06
CA GLN A 123 9.24 -19.77 -2.73
C GLN A 123 9.20 -20.85 -3.81
N GLN A 124 10.35 -21.20 -4.35
CA GLN A 124 10.47 -22.27 -5.34
C GLN A 124 10.57 -23.63 -4.63
N ASN A 125 10.27 -24.68 -5.36
CA ASN A 125 10.55 -26.03 -4.86
C ASN A 125 12.06 -26.20 -4.62
N PRO A 126 12.47 -27.01 -3.63
CA PRO A 126 13.87 -27.33 -3.40
C PRO A 126 14.52 -27.86 -4.69
N ASP A 127 15.76 -27.46 -4.94
CA ASP A 127 16.58 -28.03 -6.02
C ASP A 127 17.06 -29.47 -5.66
N ALA A 128 17.91 -30.04 -6.51
CA ALA A 128 18.46 -31.40 -6.31
C ALA A 128 19.31 -31.51 -5.04
N GLU A 129 19.89 -30.42 -4.58
CA GLU A 129 20.69 -30.30 -3.36
C GLU A 129 19.84 -29.94 -2.12
N GLY A 130 18.51 -29.79 -2.28
CA GLY A 130 17.58 -29.44 -1.21
C GLY A 130 17.59 -27.95 -0.86
N GLN A 131 18.20 -27.10 -1.69
CA GLN A 131 18.20 -25.65 -1.48
C GLN A 131 16.88 -25.04 -1.95
N ILE A 132 16.32 -24.16 -1.15
CA ILE A 132 15.09 -23.46 -1.46
C ILE A 132 15.42 -22.04 -1.89
N PHE A 133 15.08 -21.70 -3.13
CA PHE A 133 15.20 -20.36 -3.66
C PHE A 133 13.86 -19.64 -3.57
N ALA A 134 13.90 -18.34 -3.45
CA ALA A 134 12.73 -17.50 -3.53
C ALA A 134 12.95 -16.39 -4.55
N THR A 135 11.91 -16.06 -5.27
CA THR A 135 11.86 -14.87 -6.11
C THR A 135 10.98 -13.83 -5.43
N ALA A 136 11.39 -12.57 -5.52
CA ALA A 136 10.62 -11.46 -4.98
C ALA A 136 10.52 -10.35 -6.01
N SER A 137 9.38 -9.66 -6.04
CA SER A 137 9.17 -8.47 -6.87
C SER A 137 8.34 -7.44 -6.11
N ALA A 138 8.76 -6.17 -6.22
CA ALA A 138 7.97 -5.06 -5.72
C ALA A 138 6.68 -4.86 -6.51
N GLN A 139 6.60 -5.40 -7.73
CA GLN A 139 5.44 -5.33 -8.60
C GLN A 139 4.71 -6.67 -8.66
N VAL A 140 3.40 -6.60 -8.65
CA VAL A 140 2.51 -7.75 -8.87
C VAL A 140 1.52 -7.41 -9.98
N PRO A 141 0.93 -8.40 -10.64
CA PRO A 141 -0.14 -8.15 -11.60
C PRO A 141 -1.25 -7.29 -10.99
N GLN A 142 -1.75 -6.31 -11.74
CA GLN A 142 -2.83 -5.42 -11.27
C GLN A 142 -4.10 -6.18 -10.88
N GLN A 143 -4.32 -7.37 -11.47
CA GLN A 143 -5.44 -8.26 -11.18
C GLN A 143 -5.25 -9.10 -9.92
N ALA A 144 -4.09 -9.01 -9.24
CA ALA A 144 -3.85 -9.73 -8.00
C ALA A 144 -4.87 -9.30 -6.93
N LYS A 145 -5.68 -10.25 -6.52
CA LYS A 145 -6.76 -10.04 -5.55
C LYS A 145 -6.33 -10.57 -4.20
N TRP A 146 -6.62 -9.80 -3.17
CA TRP A 146 -6.27 -10.18 -1.81
C TRP A 146 -7.25 -11.20 -1.24
N PRO A 147 -6.78 -12.22 -0.52
CA PRO A 147 -7.66 -13.10 0.22
C PRO A 147 -8.36 -12.35 1.34
N ALA A 148 -9.55 -12.80 1.69
CA ALA A 148 -10.24 -12.32 2.87
C ALA A 148 -9.80 -13.15 4.09
N ARG A 149 -9.63 -12.49 5.24
CA ARG A 149 -9.39 -13.16 6.52
C ARG A 149 -10.62 -13.97 6.96
N ASN A 150 -10.41 -15.04 7.72
CA ASN A 150 -11.50 -15.91 8.17
C ASN A 150 -12.36 -15.27 9.28
N ASP A 151 -11.84 -14.27 9.98
CA ASP A 151 -12.45 -13.58 11.11
C ASP A 151 -12.58 -12.07 10.87
N PRO A 152 -13.31 -11.62 9.82
CA PRO A 152 -13.48 -10.20 9.55
C PRO A 152 -14.25 -9.53 10.70
N PHE A 153 -13.84 -8.31 11.05
CA PHE A 153 -14.44 -7.57 12.15
C PHE A 153 -14.75 -6.12 11.76
N SER A 154 -15.70 -5.52 12.46
CA SER A 154 -16.18 -4.17 12.21
C SER A 154 -15.93 -3.23 13.38
N SER A 155 -15.72 -1.96 13.06
CA SER A 155 -15.74 -0.86 13.99
C SER A 155 -16.79 0.17 13.52
N TYR A 156 -17.60 0.66 14.46
CA TYR A 156 -18.62 1.69 14.22
C TYR A 156 -18.27 3.03 14.86
N ARG A 157 -17.04 3.20 15.32
CA ARG A 157 -16.56 4.44 15.97
C ARG A 157 -16.62 5.66 15.06
N ALA A 158 -16.62 5.43 13.75
CA ALA A 158 -16.74 6.45 12.72
C ALA A 158 -18.17 7.01 12.54
N GLY A 159 -19.20 6.39 13.16
CA GLY A 159 -20.60 6.65 12.89
C GLY A 159 -21.11 5.96 11.61
N PHE A 160 -20.23 5.20 10.96
CA PHE A 160 -20.51 4.25 9.88
C PHE A 160 -19.62 3.03 10.09
N GLU A 161 -19.86 1.97 9.34
CA GLU A 161 -19.07 0.75 9.46
C GLU A 161 -17.72 0.88 8.77
N VAL A 162 -16.66 0.55 9.50
CA VAL A 162 -15.31 0.31 8.95
C VAL A 162 -14.99 -1.15 9.22
N ARG A 163 -15.07 -2.00 8.18
CA ARG A 163 -14.90 -3.43 8.30
C ARG A 163 -13.54 -3.85 7.75
N THR A 164 -12.82 -4.67 8.51
CA THR A 164 -11.48 -5.15 8.19
C THR A 164 -11.56 -6.57 7.67
N TYR A 165 -11.23 -6.75 6.39
CA TYR A 165 -11.22 -8.04 5.69
C TYR A 165 -9.81 -8.56 5.39
N ARG A 166 -8.79 -7.72 5.48
CA ARG A 166 -7.44 -8.09 5.04
C ARG A 166 -6.50 -8.27 6.21
N LEU A 167 -5.56 -9.19 6.04
CA LEU A 167 -4.53 -9.50 7.02
C LEU A 167 -3.17 -9.35 6.35
N CYS A 168 -2.33 -8.45 6.85
CA CYS A 168 -0.99 -8.28 6.33
C CYS A 168 -0.16 -9.51 6.71
N GLN A 169 0.38 -10.22 5.74
CA GLN A 169 1.16 -11.44 5.95
C GLN A 169 2.64 -11.14 6.16
N ARG A 170 3.14 -10.12 5.46
CA ARG A 170 4.55 -9.74 5.57
C ARG A 170 4.80 -8.30 5.16
N VAL A 171 5.99 -7.81 5.55
CA VAL A 171 6.54 -6.54 5.09
C VAL A 171 7.83 -6.83 4.34
N LEU A 172 7.92 -6.37 3.09
CA LEU A 172 9.03 -6.57 2.19
C LEU A 172 9.72 -5.25 1.92
N MET A 173 11.06 -5.21 2.05
CA MET A 173 11.87 -4.02 1.75
C MET A 173 12.66 -4.24 0.48
N PHE A 174 12.44 -3.40 -0.52
CA PHE A 174 13.11 -3.44 -1.82
C PHE A 174 14.06 -2.27 -1.99
N HIS A 175 15.21 -2.55 -2.63
CA HIS A 175 16.09 -1.56 -3.21
C HIS A 175 15.98 -1.59 -4.74
N HIS A 176 15.99 -0.40 -5.34
CA HIS A 176 15.88 -0.21 -6.78
C HIS A 176 17.13 0.47 -7.32
N PHE A 177 18.09 -0.32 -7.77
CA PHE A 177 19.35 0.16 -8.37
C PHE A 177 19.57 -0.54 -9.72
N PRO A 178 18.79 -0.19 -10.75
CA PRO A 178 18.80 -0.91 -12.04
C PRO A 178 20.15 -0.85 -12.75
N GLY A 179 21.01 0.12 -12.44
CA GLY A 179 22.38 0.21 -12.98
C GLY A 179 23.43 -0.63 -12.25
N GLU A 180 23.07 -1.22 -11.10
CA GLU A 180 24.01 -2.00 -10.28
C GLU A 180 23.82 -3.50 -10.54
N ALA A 181 24.81 -4.14 -11.11
CA ALA A 181 24.72 -5.52 -11.59
C ALA A 181 24.31 -6.56 -10.53
N ASN A 182 24.65 -6.32 -9.25
CA ASN A 182 24.36 -7.25 -8.15
C ASN A 182 23.12 -6.87 -7.32
N VAL A 183 22.47 -5.76 -7.63
CA VAL A 183 21.27 -5.28 -6.94
C VAL A 183 20.08 -5.34 -7.89
N GLY A 184 20.18 -4.67 -9.03
CA GLY A 184 19.13 -4.68 -10.03
C GLY A 184 17.92 -3.83 -9.63
N LYS A 185 16.86 -4.03 -10.38
CA LYS A 185 15.65 -3.22 -10.33
C LYS A 185 14.79 -3.47 -9.08
N ASP A 186 14.71 -4.72 -8.61
CA ASP A 186 13.83 -5.14 -7.51
C ASP A 186 14.62 -6.06 -6.56
N CYS A 187 15.56 -5.52 -5.81
CA CYS A 187 16.33 -6.30 -4.84
C CYS A 187 15.59 -6.38 -3.51
N LEU A 188 15.11 -7.56 -3.13
CA LEU A 188 14.59 -7.79 -1.78
C LEU A 188 15.75 -7.79 -0.78
N VAL A 189 15.73 -6.82 0.13
CA VAL A 189 16.77 -6.68 1.16
C VAL A 189 16.34 -7.34 2.46
N ARG A 190 15.06 -7.26 2.78
CA ARG A 190 14.52 -7.81 4.03
C ARG A 190 13.04 -8.19 3.88
N SER A 191 12.69 -9.32 4.50
CA SER A 191 11.32 -9.74 4.76
C SER A 191 11.07 -9.79 6.26
N THR A 192 9.88 -9.43 6.68
CA THR A 192 9.36 -9.65 8.03
C THR A 192 8.01 -10.32 7.88
N ASP A 193 7.91 -11.57 8.29
CA ASP A 193 6.69 -12.37 8.18
C ASP A 193 5.93 -12.34 9.51
N PHE A 194 4.60 -12.28 9.45
CA PHE A 194 3.73 -12.30 10.62
C PHE A 194 3.09 -13.68 10.76
N THR A 195 3.11 -14.21 11.96
CA THR A 195 2.39 -15.45 12.34
C THR A 195 1.26 -15.06 13.28
N TYR A 196 0.04 -15.52 12.99
CA TYR A 196 -1.19 -15.22 13.71
C TYR A 196 -1.76 -16.45 14.38
#